data_5fd457422c67dfe579e1c7df7b88f351
#
_entry.id   5fd457422c67dfe579e1c7df7b88f351
#
_cell.length_a   1.000
_cell.length_b   1.000
_cell.length_c   1.000
_cell.angle_alpha   90.00
_cell.angle_beta   90.00
_cell.angle_gamma   90.00
#
_symmetry.space_group_name_H-M   'P 1'
#
loop_
_entity.id
_entity.type
_entity.pdbx_description
1 polymer ?
#
loop_
_entity_poly.entity_id
_entity_poly.type
_entity_poly.pdbx_seq_one_letter_code
_entity_poly.pdbx_strand_id
1 'polypeptide(L)'
;MNERLEQQMRFLLEADKSKEIVRQTYLADGSRKENDAEHSWHLALMCAILSEYANETIDVGRTMAMVLVHDLVEIDAGDTYAYDEAGNADKRQRELAAAERIFRLLPEDQAVWMRGLWDEFEGGTTPEAKFANTLDKIQPVLLNDASGGRSWREHQVEEARIL
;
A
#
# COMPACT_ATOMS: atom_id res chain seq x y z
N MET A 1 3.21 -27.26 17.34
CA MET A 1 3.45 -25.80 17.21
C MET A 1 2.41 -25.10 18.09
N ASN A 2 2.76 -24.01 18.75
CA ASN A 2 1.75 -23.33 19.55
C ASN A 2 0.77 -22.56 18.63
N GLU A 3 -0.46 -22.40 19.11
CA GLU A 3 -1.54 -21.78 18.35
C GLU A 3 -1.20 -20.35 17.89
N ARG A 4 -0.52 -19.58 18.73
CA ARG A 4 -0.12 -18.21 18.36
C ARG A 4 0.80 -18.18 17.14
N LEU A 5 1.80 -19.07 17.12
CA LEU A 5 2.73 -19.16 16.00
C LEU A 5 2.02 -19.64 14.73
N GLU A 6 1.06 -20.56 14.87
CA GLU A 6 0.27 -21.03 13.73
C GLU A 6 -0.55 -19.92 13.10
N GLN A 7 -1.17 -19.08 13.93
CA GLN A 7 -1.90 -17.89 13.45
C GLN A 7 -0.97 -16.91 12.72
N GLN A 8 0.19 -16.66 13.28
CA GLN A 8 1.19 -15.76 12.68
C GLN A 8 1.67 -16.29 11.32
N MET A 9 1.98 -17.58 11.24
CA MET A 9 2.41 -18.22 10.00
C MET A 9 1.30 -18.19 8.94
N ARG A 10 0.07 -18.41 9.35
CA ARG A 10 -1.10 -18.35 8.46
C ARG A 10 -1.29 -16.94 7.87
N PHE A 11 -1.12 -15.91 8.71
CA PHE A 11 -1.16 -14.53 8.24
C PHE A 11 -0.02 -14.23 7.25
N LEU A 12 1.20 -14.66 7.55
CA LEU A 12 2.35 -14.42 6.66
C LEU A 12 2.17 -15.09 5.29
N LEU A 13 1.60 -16.31 5.27
CA LEU A 13 1.28 -16.99 4.01
C LEU A 13 0.16 -16.27 3.24
N GLU A 14 -0.80 -15.70 3.96
CA GLU A 14 -1.85 -14.89 3.33
C GLU A 14 -1.24 -13.60 2.73
N ALA A 15 -0.37 -12.94 3.48
CA ALA A 15 0.31 -11.72 3.03
C ALA A 15 1.16 -11.97 1.76
N ASP A 16 1.70 -13.17 1.59
CA ASP A 16 2.46 -13.57 0.40
C ASP A 16 1.65 -13.38 -0.89
N LYS A 17 0.33 -13.46 -0.82
CA LYS A 17 -0.56 -13.26 -1.98
C LYS A 17 -0.48 -11.85 -2.55
N SER A 18 0.05 -10.88 -1.81
CA SER A 18 0.30 -9.52 -2.33
C SER A 18 1.22 -9.54 -3.56
N LYS A 19 2.07 -10.56 -3.69
CA LYS A 19 2.95 -10.74 -4.84
C LYS A 19 2.19 -11.04 -6.13
N GLU A 20 0.95 -11.51 -6.03
CA GLU A 20 0.09 -11.84 -7.18
C GLU A 20 -0.75 -10.65 -7.64
N ILE A 21 -0.80 -9.58 -6.85
CA ILE A 21 -1.60 -8.39 -7.18
C ILE A 21 -0.74 -7.45 -8.03
N VAL A 22 -1.00 -7.43 -9.32
CA VAL A 22 -0.25 -6.63 -10.30
C VAL A 22 -0.84 -5.23 -10.37
N ARG A 23 0.01 -4.24 -10.17
CA ARG A 23 -0.35 -2.82 -10.26
C ARG A 23 -0.29 -2.35 -11.72
N GLN A 24 -0.79 -1.15 -11.98
CA GLN A 24 -0.72 -0.56 -13.33
C GLN A 24 0.58 0.20 -13.58
N THR A 25 1.38 0.44 -12.56
CA THR A 25 2.66 1.15 -12.64
C THR A 25 3.78 0.19 -13.04
N TYR A 26 4.59 0.60 -14.02
CA TYR A 26 5.76 -0.16 -14.46
C TYR A 26 6.95 0.05 -13.53
N LEU A 27 7.88 -0.90 -13.53
CA LEU A 27 9.20 -0.70 -12.93
C LEU A 27 9.90 0.47 -13.65
N ALA A 28 10.89 1.07 -13.00
CA ALA A 28 11.62 2.22 -13.52
C ALA A 28 12.19 1.99 -14.94
N ASP A 29 12.62 0.76 -15.25
CA ASP A 29 13.14 0.39 -16.58
C ASP A 29 12.04 0.05 -17.60
N GLY A 30 10.78 0.08 -17.20
CA GLY A 30 9.64 -0.22 -18.07
C GLY A 30 9.48 -1.70 -18.45
N SER A 31 10.27 -2.60 -17.85
CA SER A 31 10.31 -4.02 -18.26
C SER A 31 9.03 -4.80 -17.94
N ARG A 32 8.39 -4.49 -16.82
CA ARG A 32 7.14 -5.10 -16.38
C ARG A 32 6.43 -4.21 -15.36
N LYS A 33 5.19 -4.51 -15.06
CA LYS A 33 4.44 -3.86 -13.97
C LYS A 33 4.93 -4.38 -12.63
N GLU A 34 4.90 -3.52 -11.59
CA GLU A 34 5.21 -3.94 -10.22
C GLU A 34 4.02 -4.65 -9.58
N ASN A 35 4.27 -5.46 -8.57
CA ASN A 35 3.21 -6.02 -7.72
C ASN A 35 3.10 -5.25 -6.40
N ASP A 36 2.04 -5.52 -5.62
CA ASP A 36 1.78 -4.82 -4.36
C ASP A 36 2.89 -5.01 -3.32
N ALA A 37 3.49 -6.19 -3.25
CA ALA A 37 4.57 -6.44 -2.31
C ALA A 37 5.81 -5.59 -2.64
N GLU A 38 6.14 -5.47 -3.91
CA GLU A 38 7.24 -4.64 -4.39
C GLU A 38 6.99 -3.17 -4.10
N HIS A 39 5.77 -2.72 -4.34
CA HIS A 39 5.35 -1.34 -4.05
C HIS A 39 5.48 -1.03 -2.56
N SER A 40 4.93 -1.87 -1.69
CA SER A 40 4.99 -1.67 -0.25
C SER A 40 6.43 -1.71 0.30
N TRP A 41 7.26 -2.62 -0.20
CA TRP A 41 8.69 -2.65 0.12
C TRP A 41 9.37 -1.33 -0.26
N HIS A 42 9.10 -0.85 -1.48
CA HIS A 42 9.69 0.40 -1.99
C HIS A 42 9.28 1.60 -1.11
N LEU A 43 8.00 1.66 -0.73
CA LEU A 43 7.53 2.71 0.19
C LEU A 43 8.22 2.65 1.55
N ALA A 44 8.44 1.45 2.11
CA ALA A 44 9.13 1.32 3.39
C ALA A 44 10.57 1.83 3.29
N LEU A 45 11.26 1.53 2.19
CA LEU A 45 12.60 2.05 1.93
C LEU A 45 12.57 3.58 1.77
N MET A 46 11.58 4.11 1.05
CA MET A 46 11.40 5.56 0.91
C MET A 46 11.16 6.24 2.26
N CYS A 47 10.37 5.63 3.15
CA CYS A 47 10.19 6.15 4.52
C CYS A 47 11.53 6.30 5.25
N ALA A 48 12.37 5.27 5.19
CA ALA A 48 13.66 5.28 5.87
C ALA A 48 14.60 6.36 5.31
N ILE A 49 14.61 6.55 3.99
CA ILE A 49 15.53 7.47 3.32
C ILE A 49 15.02 8.92 3.35
N LEU A 50 13.71 9.12 3.19
CA LEU A 50 13.11 10.44 2.99
C LEU A 50 12.47 11.04 4.25
N SER A 51 12.60 10.38 5.41
CA SER A 51 11.98 10.85 6.66
C SER A 51 12.40 12.27 7.05
N GLU A 52 13.59 12.71 6.67
CA GLU A 52 14.09 14.08 6.92
C GLU A 52 13.23 15.17 6.24
N TYR A 53 12.44 14.81 5.23
CA TYR A 53 11.58 15.74 4.50
C TYR A 53 10.14 15.75 5.01
N ALA A 54 9.83 15.01 6.08
CA ALA A 54 8.51 15.05 6.68
C ALA A 54 8.26 16.45 7.28
N ASN A 55 7.03 16.95 7.15
CA ASN A 55 6.67 18.27 7.66
C ASN A 55 6.69 18.36 9.19
N GLU A 56 6.50 17.23 9.85
CA GLU A 56 6.50 17.10 11.32
C GLU A 56 7.35 15.90 11.71
N THR A 57 7.79 15.85 12.97
CA THR A 57 8.50 14.68 13.49
C THR A 57 7.62 13.44 13.41
N ILE A 58 8.13 12.37 12.84
CA ILE A 58 7.43 11.10 12.66
C ILE A 58 8.19 9.96 13.33
N ASP A 59 7.43 8.93 13.76
CA ASP A 59 7.99 7.63 14.10
C ASP A 59 8.23 6.85 12.80
N VAL A 60 9.49 6.77 12.38
CA VAL A 60 9.88 6.14 11.11
C VAL A 60 9.51 4.66 11.08
N GLY A 61 9.78 3.93 12.17
CA GLY A 61 9.46 2.51 12.27
C GLY A 61 7.95 2.25 12.15
N ARG A 62 7.14 3.08 12.81
CA ARG A 62 5.68 3.00 12.71
C ARG A 62 5.22 3.29 11.28
N THR A 63 5.78 4.32 10.65
CA THR A 63 5.43 4.68 9.27
C THR A 63 5.81 3.57 8.29
N MET A 64 6.97 2.95 8.48
CA MET A 64 7.38 1.79 7.67
C MET A 64 6.41 0.61 7.83
N ALA A 65 6.01 0.29 9.07
CA ALA A 65 5.02 -0.76 9.32
C ALA A 65 3.68 -0.43 8.66
N MET A 66 3.26 0.83 8.72
CA MET A 66 2.02 1.31 8.10
C MET A 66 2.00 1.09 6.59
N VAL A 67 3.06 1.48 5.87
CA VAL A 67 3.10 1.28 4.41
C VAL A 67 3.23 -0.19 4.03
N LEU A 68 3.84 -1.03 4.88
CA LEU A 68 3.92 -2.47 4.63
C LEU A 68 2.56 -3.16 4.69
N VAL A 69 1.61 -2.62 5.47
CA VAL A 69 0.27 -3.22 5.61
C VAL A 69 -0.82 -2.52 4.80
N HIS A 70 -0.55 -1.32 4.26
CA HIS A 70 -1.60 -0.48 3.68
C HIS A 70 -2.35 -1.11 2.52
N ASP A 71 -1.70 -1.92 1.69
CA ASP A 71 -2.28 -2.57 0.51
C ASP A 71 -2.64 -4.04 0.71
N LEU A 72 -2.46 -4.62 1.93
CA LEU A 72 -2.81 -6.02 2.18
C LEU A 72 -4.28 -6.31 1.88
N VAL A 73 -5.16 -5.32 2.07
CA VAL A 73 -6.59 -5.45 1.77
C VAL A 73 -6.86 -5.74 0.30
N GLU A 74 -5.96 -5.41 -0.59
CA GLU A 74 -6.11 -5.66 -2.03
C GLU A 74 -6.08 -7.15 -2.37
N ILE A 75 -5.60 -8.01 -1.48
CA ILE A 75 -5.66 -9.47 -1.66
C ILE A 75 -7.10 -9.91 -1.93
N ASP A 76 -8.07 -9.33 -1.22
CA ASP A 76 -9.50 -9.61 -1.43
C ASP A 76 -10.18 -8.53 -2.29
N ALA A 77 -9.85 -7.27 -2.07
CA ALA A 77 -10.52 -6.13 -2.72
C ALA A 77 -10.03 -5.88 -4.15
N GLY A 78 -8.83 -6.34 -4.48
CA GLY A 78 -8.18 -6.07 -5.77
C GLY A 78 -7.53 -4.70 -5.84
N ASP A 79 -6.62 -4.53 -6.80
CA ASP A 79 -6.02 -3.23 -7.11
C ASP A 79 -6.97 -2.44 -8.00
N THR A 80 -7.39 -1.26 -7.54
CA THR A 80 -8.20 -0.34 -8.34
C THR A 80 -7.32 0.82 -8.78
N TYR A 81 -7.14 0.98 -10.09
CA TYR A 81 -6.36 2.08 -10.65
C TYR A 81 -6.95 3.42 -10.20
N ALA A 82 -6.07 4.34 -9.71
CA ALA A 82 -6.48 5.60 -9.10
C ALA A 82 -7.37 6.48 -10.00
N TYR A 83 -7.27 6.31 -11.33
CA TYR A 83 -8.02 7.08 -12.31
C TYR A 83 -9.25 6.35 -12.87
N ASP A 84 -9.56 5.16 -12.36
CA ASP A 84 -10.75 4.38 -12.72
C ASP A 84 -11.91 4.72 -11.79
N GLU A 85 -12.78 5.63 -12.21
CA GLU A 85 -13.93 6.09 -11.41
C GLU A 85 -14.97 4.99 -11.19
N ALA A 86 -15.22 4.14 -12.18
CA ALA A 86 -16.20 3.06 -12.07
C ALA A 86 -15.71 1.99 -11.08
N GLY A 87 -14.42 1.64 -11.11
CA GLY A 87 -13.82 0.66 -10.20
C GLY A 87 -13.75 1.14 -8.76
N ASN A 88 -13.85 2.46 -8.51
CA ASN A 88 -13.79 3.04 -7.17
C ASN A 88 -15.16 3.14 -6.48
N ALA A 89 -16.28 2.83 -7.16
CA ALA A 89 -17.62 3.07 -6.64
C ALA A 89 -17.94 2.33 -5.33
N ASP A 90 -17.45 1.09 -5.15
CA ASP A 90 -17.67 0.26 -3.96
C ASP A 90 -16.36 -0.09 -3.23
N LYS A 91 -15.29 0.59 -3.56
CA LYS A 91 -13.93 0.31 -3.08
C LYS A 91 -13.87 0.25 -1.55
N ARG A 92 -14.46 1.23 -0.88
CA ARG A 92 -14.41 1.32 0.59
C ARG A 92 -15.02 0.09 1.26
N GLN A 93 -16.15 -0.37 0.77
CA GLN A 93 -16.81 -1.56 1.33
C GLN A 93 -15.97 -2.82 1.14
N ARG A 94 -15.38 -3.00 -0.04
CA ARG A 94 -14.50 -4.13 -0.33
C ARG A 94 -13.26 -4.13 0.57
N GLU A 95 -12.65 -2.97 0.77
CA GLU A 95 -11.47 -2.83 1.62
C GLU A 95 -11.78 -3.10 3.09
N LEU A 96 -12.91 -2.61 3.60
CA LEU A 96 -13.32 -2.86 4.99
C LEU A 96 -13.56 -4.35 5.23
N ALA A 97 -14.22 -5.04 4.31
CA ALA A 97 -14.45 -6.48 4.42
C ALA A 97 -13.14 -7.26 4.36
N ALA A 98 -12.22 -6.86 3.49
CA ALA A 98 -10.89 -7.46 3.37
C ALA A 98 -10.07 -7.27 4.65
N ALA A 99 -10.06 -6.07 5.21
CA ALA A 99 -9.36 -5.77 6.46
C ALA A 99 -9.90 -6.63 7.61
N GLU A 100 -11.22 -6.78 7.70
CA GLU A 100 -11.84 -7.62 8.73
C GLU A 100 -11.38 -9.06 8.62
N ARG A 101 -11.33 -9.62 7.42
CA ARG A 101 -10.91 -11.01 7.22
C ARG A 101 -9.42 -11.21 7.45
N ILE A 102 -8.60 -10.39 6.84
CA ILE A 102 -7.14 -10.60 6.76
C ILE A 102 -6.48 -10.38 8.14
N PHE A 103 -6.78 -9.27 8.81
CA PHE A 103 -6.14 -8.98 10.09
C PHE A 103 -6.60 -9.91 11.21
N ARG A 104 -7.78 -10.50 11.10
CA ARG A 104 -8.28 -11.52 12.05
C ARG A 104 -7.47 -12.82 12.03
N LEU A 105 -6.70 -13.08 11.01
CA LEU A 105 -5.83 -14.25 10.96
C LEU A 105 -4.76 -14.22 12.04
N LEU A 106 -4.37 -13.02 12.46
CA LEU A 106 -3.37 -12.81 13.52
C LEU A 106 -3.94 -13.08 14.92
N PRO A 107 -3.07 -13.35 15.90
CA PRO A 107 -3.46 -13.24 17.32
C PRO A 107 -4.08 -11.87 17.60
N GLU A 108 -5.02 -11.82 18.55
CA GLU A 108 -5.85 -10.62 18.78
C GLU A 108 -5.03 -9.34 18.99
N ASP A 109 -3.97 -9.39 19.79
CA ASP A 109 -3.12 -8.23 20.04
C ASP A 109 -2.46 -7.69 18.77
N GLN A 110 -1.97 -8.59 17.93
CA GLN A 110 -1.38 -8.21 16.64
C GLN A 110 -2.43 -7.80 15.60
N ALA A 111 -3.58 -8.44 15.62
CA ALA A 111 -4.71 -8.07 14.77
C ALA A 111 -5.15 -6.63 15.04
N VAL A 112 -5.29 -6.25 16.30
CA VAL A 112 -5.63 -4.88 16.73
C VAL A 112 -4.55 -3.90 16.29
N TRP A 113 -3.28 -4.25 16.47
CA TRP A 113 -2.16 -3.39 16.08
C TRP A 113 -2.11 -3.16 14.57
N MET A 114 -2.15 -4.22 13.78
CA MET A 114 -2.07 -4.14 12.32
C MET A 114 -3.29 -3.45 11.72
N ARG A 115 -4.49 -3.78 12.22
CA ARG A 115 -5.72 -3.08 11.81
C ARG A 115 -5.64 -1.60 12.14
N GLY A 116 -5.08 -1.25 13.31
CA GLY A 116 -4.88 0.13 13.73
C GLY A 116 -3.97 0.92 12.79
N LEU A 117 -2.89 0.29 12.30
CA LEU A 117 -1.99 0.91 11.32
C LEU A 117 -2.70 1.17 9.98
N TRP A 118 -3.51 0.21 9.53
CA TRP A 118 -4.29 0.37 8.31
C TRP A 118 -5.35 1.47 8.45
N ASP A 119 -6.07 1.49 9.58
CA ASP A 119 -7.07 2.54 9.86
C ASP A 119 -6.41 3.92 9.93
N GLU A 120 -5.23 4.04 10.53
CA GLU A 120 -4.47 5.30 10.62
C GLU A 120 -4.05 5.79 9.23
N PHE A 121 -3.55 4.89 8.38
CA PHE A 121 -3.21 5.21 7.00
C PHE A 121 -4.44 5.74 6.24
N GLU A 122 -5.55 5.04 6.34
CA GLU A 122 -6.80 5.42 5.68
C GLU A 122 -7.36 6.74 6.21
N GLY A 123 -7.22 6.99 7.52
CA GLY A 123 -7.65 8.24 8.13
C GLY A 123 -6.84 9.45 7.69
N GLY A 124 -5.55 9.29 7.46
CA GLY A 124 -4.68 10.32 6.89
C GLY A 124 -4.50 11.57 7.73
N THR A 125 -4.69 11.49 9.06
CA THR A 125 -4.68 12.69 9.94
C THR A 125 -3.42 12.81 10.81
N THR A 126 -2.74 11.70 11.12
CA THR A 126 -1.50 11.75 11.89
C THR A 126 -0.32 12.17 11.00
N PRO A 127 0.77 12.72 11.58
CA PRO A 127 1.97 13.02 10.82
C PRO A 127 2.51 11.82 10.02
N GLU A 128 2.52 10.64 10.63
CA GLU A 128 2.96 9.39 10.01
C GLU A 128 2.05 9.03 8.82
N ALA A 129 0.74 9.08 9.00
CA ALA A 129 -0.22 8.77 7.94
C ALA A 129 -0.14 9.77 6.78
N LYS A 130 0.00 11.06 7.07
CA LYS A 130 0.19 12.10 6.04
C LYS A 130 1.45 11.84 5.22
N PHE A 131 2.55 11.51 5.89
CA PHE A 131 3.81 11.22 5.22
C PHE A 131 3.71 9.94 4.39
N ALA A 132 3.14 8.87 4.96
CA ALA A 132 2.91 7.61 4.27
C ALA A 132 2.05 7.78 3.01
N ASN A 133 0.94 8.50 3.13
CA ASN A 133 0.06 8.79 1.99
C ASN A 133 0.75 9.61 0.90
N THR A 134 1.61 10.55 1.30
CA THR A 134 2.39 11.35 0.35
C THR A 134 3.35 10.46 -0.44
N LEU A 135 4.07 9.57 0.23
CA LEU A 135 4.99 8.63 -0.43
C LEU A 135 4.24 7.68 -1.36
N ASP A 136 3.07 7.21 -0.95
CA ASP A 136 2.22 6.33 -1.76
C ASP A 136 1.82 6.99 -3.09
N LYS A 137 1.61 8.30 -3.09
CA LYS A 137 1.30 9.08 -4.29
C LYS A 137 2.54 9.43 -5.12
N ILE A 138 3.66 9.67 -4.46
CA ILE A 138 4.91 10.07 -5.13
C ILE A 138 5.58 8.89 -5.83
N GLN A 139 5.55 7.70 -5.24
CA GLN A 139 6.24 6.55 -5.79
C GLN A 139 5.80 6.20 -7.22
N PRO A 140 4.49 6.14 -7.53
CA PRO A 140 4.07 5.94 -8.93
C PRO A 140 4.51 7.05 -9.87
N VAL A 141 4.55 8.30 -9.41
CA VAL A 141 5.04 9.43 -10.21
C VAL A 141 6.52 9.24 -10.54
N LEU A 142 7.33 8.85 -9.54
CA LEU A 142 8.74 8.57 -9.71
C LEU A 142 8.98 7.46 -10.76
N LEU A 143 8.24 6.36 -10.66
CA LEU A 143 8.37 5.25 -11.59
C LEU A 143 7.86 5.60 -13.00
N ASN A 144 6.79 6.37 -13.10
CA ASN A 144 6.28 6.83 -14.39
C ASN A 144 7.27 7.78 -15.07
N ASP A 145 7.86 8.71 -14.33
CA ASP A 145 8.90 9.58 -14.87
C ASP A 145 10.07 8.76 -15.40
N ALA A 146 10.59 7.82 -14.60
CA ALA A 146 11.72 6.97 -14.98
C ALA A 146 11.42 6.04 -16.16
N SER A 147 10.18 5.56 -16.30
CA SER A 147 9.75 4.67 -17.40
C SER A 147 9.22 5.43 -18.62
N GLY A 148 9.36 6.74 -18.66
CA GLY A 148 8.89 7.57 -19.76
C GLY A 148 7.37 7.74 -19.83
N GLY A 149 6.67 7.62 -18.69
CA GLY A 149 5.23 7.80 -18.61
C GLY A 149 4.41 6.67 -19.22
N ARG A 150 4.95 5.47 -19.28
CA ARG A 150 4.34 4.33 -19.98
C ARG A 150 2.92 4.02 -19.49
N SER A 151 2.72 3.93 -18.17
CA SER A 151 1.41 3.64 -17.60
C SER A 151 0.41 4.77 -17.89
N TRP A 152 0.85 6.01 -17.76
CA TRP A 152 0.00 7.16 -18.05
C TRP A 152 -0.47 7.18 -19.51
N ARG A 153 0.42 6.87 -20.45
CA ARG A 153 0.07 6.80 -21.87
C ARG A 153 -0.91 5.67 -22.17
N GLU A 154 -0.69 4.50 -21.57
CA GLU A 154 -1.59 3.34 -21.75
C GLU A 154 -3.00 3.61 -21.22
N HIS A 155 -3.12 4.41 -20.15
CA HIS A 155 -4.40 4.75 -19.53
C HIS A 155 -4.93 6.14 -19.95
N GLN A 156 -4.25 6.82 -20.87
CA GLN A 156 -4.64 8.14 -21.39
C GLN A 156 -4.85 9.18 -20.26
N VAL A 157 -3.94 9.18 -19.27
CA VAL A 157 -4.00 10.11 -18.14
C VAL A 157 -3.53 11.49 -18.57
N GLU A 158 -4.33 12.53 -18.30
CA GLU A 158 -3.98 13.92 -18.59
C GLU A 158 -3.06 14.48 -17.48
N GLU A 159 -2.12 15.35 -17.88
CA GLU A 159 -1.16 15.98 -16.94
C GLU A 159 -1.85 16.65 -15.75
N ALA A 160 -2.97 17.33 -16.00
CA ALA A 160 -3.73 18.03 -14.96
C ALA A 160 -4.24 17.10 -13.85
N ARG A 161 -4.36 15.80 -14.12
CA ARG A 161 -4.81 14.81 -13.12
C ARG A 161 -3.65 14.27 -12.28
N ILE A 162 -2.41 14.48 -12.71
CA ILE A 162 -1.21 14.03 -12.01
C ILE A 162 -0.77 15.08 -10.98
N LEU A 163 -0.86 16.34 -11.36
CA LEU A 163 -0.50 17.51 -10.54
C LEU A 163 -1.64 17.94 -9.62
#